data_acc011516b4cfab5783b0b8d35756223
#
_entry.id   acc011516b4cfab5783b0b8d35756223
#
_cell.length_a   1.000
_cell.length_b   1.000
_cell.length_c   1.000
_cell.angle_alpha   90.00
_cell.angle_beta   90.00
_cell.angle_gamma   90.00
#
_symmetry.space_group_name_H-M   'P 1'
#
loop_
_entity.id
_entity.type
_entity.pdbx_description
1 polymer ?
#
loop_
_entity_poly.entity_id
_entity_poly.type
_entity_poly.pdbx_seq_one_letter_code
_entity_poly.pdbx_strand_id
1 'polypeptide(L)'
;MLRSVHNLSQKKLGSLERGLGVFLALAVTLLMAVGLSACGDGKGAGDEDASDSDDKTIDVVAAFYPLAFLAEQVGGDLVTVTDLTPAGGHAHDLELSPRQVTALNNADIVVYLGQGFQPAVETAVLQSSSTSMDGMTFVDDEVLLSGDPHVWLDPEQMAAMGDALAEQLAAVDPEHADVFLSNAASLRGELEEIDEGYRVALSECTGVSFVTSHEAFGYMAHAYGLNQVGVMGMNPDAEPSPKRLRELEKVVEETGATTLFFEAQTASDTEQKMADALSLKVGHLETLESAPTSADDYLGALRVNLESLREGLDCAK
;
A
#
# COMPACT_ATOMS: atom_id res chain seq x y z
N MET A 1 40.87 6.23 -48.90
CA MET A 1 42.11 6.69 -48.25
C MET A 1 41.89 6.46 -46.76
N LEU A 2 42.35 5.33 -46.24
CA LEU A 2 43.66 5.05 -45.68
C LEU A 2 43.92 6.07 -44.53
N ARG A 3 44.10 5.74 -43.32
CA ARG A 3 44.84 4.76 -42.51
C ARG A 3 44.58 5.12 -41.07
N SER A 4 44.25 4.24 -40.23
CA SER A 4 45.18 3.26 -39.62
C SER A 4 45.92 3.84 -38.41
N VAL A 5 45.77 3.21 -37.33
CA VAL A 5 46.55 2.20 -36.63
C VAL A 5 47.10 2.70 -35.29
N HIS A 6 46.84 1.84 -34.30
CA HIS A 6 47.81 1.29 -33.34
C HIS A 6 48.40 2.28 -32.31
N ASN A 7 48.69 1.96 -31.12
CA ASN A 7 49.08 0.71 -30.49
C ASN A 7 49.25 0.92 -28.98
N LEU A 8 48.88 -0.08 -28.18
CA LEU A 8 49.74 -0.75 -27.21
C LEU A 8 50.61 0.07 -26.24
N SER A 9 50.44 -0.16 -24.98
CA SER A 9 51.48 -0.75 -24.13
C SER A 9 50.91 -0.99 -22.73
N GLN A 10 50.59 -2.15 -22.36
CA GLN A 10 51.29 -3.19 -21.58
C GLN A 10 52.57 -2.73 -20.80
N LYS A 11 52.58 -3.25 -19.56
CA LYS A 11 53.73 -3.47 -18.66
C LYS A 11 53.88 -2.44 -17.55
N LYS A 12 54.07 -2.83 -16.30
CA LYS A 12 54.76 -3.97 -15.65
C LYS A 12 54.22 -4.02 -14.20
N LEU A 13 53.86 -5.12 -13.61
CA LEU A 13 54.71 -6.12 -12.90
C LEU A 13 55.85 -5.55 -12.05
N GLY A 14 55.74 -5.80 -10.76
CA GLY A 14 56.74 -5.82 -9.74
C GLY A 14 56.02 -6.06 -8.42
N SER A 15 55.82 -7.23 -7.91
CA SER A 15 56.65 -8.31 -7.35
C SER A 15 57.47 -7.91 -6.13
N LEU A 16 57.22 -8.72 -5.11
CA LEU A 16 58.05 -9.08 -3.93
C LEU A 16 58.09 -8.01 -2.82
N GLU A 17 57.95 -8.35 -1.56
CA GLU A 17 58.54 -9.45 -0.74
C GLU A 17 57.70 -9.63 0.50
N ARG A 18 57.26 -10.85 0.95
CA ARG A 18 58.00 -11.77 1.83
C ARG A 18 58.48 -11.17 3.16
N GLY A 19 57.88 -11.65 4.20
CA GLY A 19 58.31 -11.64 5.59
C GLY A 19 57.23 -12.27 6.44
N LEU A 20 57.16 -13.52 6.66
CA LEU A 20 57.84 -14.53 7.44
C LEU A 20 57.93 -14.16 8.94
N GLY A 21 57.15 -14.87 9.72
CA GLY A 21 57.17 -14.91 11.20
C GLY A 21 55.97 -15.68 11.70
N VAL A 22 55.98 -16.87 11.74
CA VAL A 22 56.40 -18.10 12.43
C VAL A 22 56.46 -17.92 13.97
N PHE A 23 55.80 -18.90 14.61
CA PHE A 23 55.76 -19.34 16.01
C PHE A 23 54.75 -18.57 16.89
N LEU A 24 53.81 -19.23 17.56
CA LEU A 24 54.01 -20.26 18.57
C LEU A 24 52.71 -21.04 18.78
N ALA A 25 52.77 -22.33 18.60
CA ALA A 25 51.86 -23.33 19.14
C ALA A 25 52.17 -23.55 20.62
N LEU A 26 51.13 -23.64 21.45
CA LEU A 26 51.25 -24.44 22.69
C LEU A 26 49.90 -25.03 23.05
N ALA A 27 49.89 -26.32 23.00
CA ALA A 27 48.87 -27.23 23.51
C ALA A 27 48.99 -27.31 25.05
N VAL A 28 47.86 -27.37 25.74
CA VAL A 28 47.75 -27.98 27.07
C VAL A 28 46.38 -28.69 27.15
N THR A 29 46.40 -29.94 26.88
CA THR A 29 46.03 -31.17 27.64
C THR A 29 45.01 -30.99 28.78
N LEU A 30 43.83 -31.61 28.61
CA LEU A 30 43.34 -32.82 29.22
C LEU A 30 43.36 -32.85 30.75
N LEU A 31 42.18 -32.79 31.38
CA LEU A 31 41.92 -33.49 32.64
C LEU A 31 40.46 -33.96 32.68
N MET A 32 40.31 -35.27 32.48
CA MET A 32 39.12 -36.02 32.89
C MET A 32 39.14 -36.12 34.44
N ALA A 33 37.98 -35.82 35.02
CA ALA A 33 37.69 -36.36 36.37
C ALA A 33 36.27 -36.93 36.31
N VAL A 34 36.27 -38.26 36.37
CA VAL A 34 35.12 -39.12 36.63
C VAL A 34 34.78 -39.00 38.10
N GLY A 35 33.53 -38.64 38.38
CA GLY A 35 32.93 -38.67 39.71
C GLY A 35 31.56 -39.29 39.66
N LEU A 36 31.49 -40.60 39.83
CA LEU A 36 30.26 -41.29 40.24
C LEU A 36 30.07 -41.10 41.75
N SER A 37 28.92 -40.64 42.17
CA SER A 37 28.29 -40.93 43.45
C SER A 37 26.84 -40.52 43.42
N ALA A 38 25.96 -41.43 43.35
CA ALA A 38 25.07 -41.97 44.39
C ALA A 38 23.78 -41.19 44.60
N CYS A 39 22.73 -41.90 44.37
CA CYS A 39 21.33 -41.76 44.77
C CYS A 39 21.02 -40.80 45.92
N GLY A 40 20.01 -39.91 45.71
CA GLY A 40 19.31 -39.18 46.72
C GLY A 40 17.89 -38.86 46.22
N ASP A 41 16.91 -39.57 46.75
CA ASP A 41 15.49 -39.27 46.62
C ASP A 41 15.22 -37.82 47.08
N GLY A 42 14.62 -37.00 46.22
CA GLY A 42 14.14 -35.67 46.53
C GLY A 42 13.05 -35.28 45.54
N LYS A 43 11.81 -35.54 45.89
CA LYS A 43 10.63 -34.95 45.23
C LYS A 43 10.74 -33.44 45.27
N GLY A 44 10.77 -32.84 44.12
CA GLY A 44 10.63 -31.42 43.91
C GLY A 44 10.06 -31.23 42.49
N ALA A 45 8.75 -31.30 42.39
CA ALA A 45 8.02 -30.90 41.20
C ALA A 45 8.26 -29.41 40.97
N GLY A 46 8.71 -29.08 39.84
CA GLY A 46 8.85 -27.76 39.22
C GLY A 46 9.05 -27.97 37.74
N ASP A 47 8.07 -28.63 37.09
CA ASP A 47 7.84 -28.44 35.68
C ASP A 47 7.40 -27.00 35.55
N GLU A 48 8.33 -26.08 35.31
CA GLU A 48 8.00 -24.87 34.59
C GLU A 48 7.63 -25.33 33.18
N ASP A 49 6.34 -25.64 33.00
CA ASP A 49 5.71 -25.59 31.72
C ASP A 49 6.01 -24.19 31.17
N ALA A 50 7.06 -24.07 30.38
CA ALA A 50 7.11 -23.08 29.34
C ALA A 50 5.91 -23.46 28.45
N SER A 51 4.77 -22.84 28.72
CA SER A 51 3.70 -22.81 27.78
C SER A 51 4.28 -22.12 26.55
N ASP A 52 4.71 -22.94 25.60
CA ASP A 52 4.79 -22.58 24.21
C ASP A 52 3.33 -22.28 23.85
N SER A 53 2.89 -21.06 24.17
CA SER A 53 1.68 -20.51 23.57
C SER A 53 2.06 -20.38 22.10
N ASP A 54 1.65 -21.36 21.33
CA ASP A 54 1.56 -21.30 19.88
C ASP A 54 0.55 -20.15 19.61
N ASP A 55 1.06 -18.92 19.70
CA ASP A 55 0.30 -17.69 19.43
C ASP A 55 0.03 -17.70 17.92
N LYS A 56 -1.01 -18.47 17.56
CA LYS A 56 -1.46 -18.59 16.18
C LYS A 56 -1.97 -17.22 15.74
N THR A 57 -1.25 -16.58 14.82
CA THR A 57 -1.72 -15.35 14.17
C THR A 57 -3.02 -15.59 13.40
N ILE A 58 -3.86 -14.57 13.29
CA ILE A 58 -5.07 -14.59 12.45
C ILE A 58 -4.62 -14.44 10.99
N ASP A 59 -5.00 -15.37 10.13
CA ASP A 59 -4.72 -15.30 8.70
C ASP A 59 -5.71 -14.35 8.00
N VAL A 60 -5.24 -13.16 7.59
CA VAL A 60 -6.03 -12.17 6.86
C VAL A 60 -5.63 -12.14 5.39
N VAL A 61 -6.60 -12.27 4.49
CA VAL A 61 -6.41 -12.05 3.06
C VAL A 61 -7.03 -10.70 2.70
N ALA A 62 -6.20 -9.80 2.19
CA ALA A 62 -6.61 -8.49 1.69
C ALA A 62 -6.64 -8.50 0.16
N ALA A 63 -7.67 -7.91 -0.42
CA ALA A 63 -7.86 -7.91 -1.87
C ALA A 63 -6.80 -7.09 -2.60
N PHE A 64 -6.30 -6.00 -1.98
CA PHE A 64 -5.28 -5.13 -2.54
C PHE A 64 -4.64 -4.26 -1.43
N TYR A 65 -3.60 -3.50 -1.79
CA TYR A 65 -2.69 -2.82 -0.87
C TYR A 65 -3.35 -1.97 0.24
N PRO A 66 -4.33 -1.05 0.01
CA PRO A 66 -4.93 -0.27 1.09
C PRO A 66 -5.57 -1.14 2.18
N LEU A 67 -6.20 -2.24 1.79
CA LEU A 67 -6.80 -3.18 2.74
C LEU A 67 -5.74 -4.04 3.45
N ALA A 68 -4.63 -4.35 2.77
CA ALA A 68 -3.49 -5.01 3.39
C ALA A 68 -2.84 -4.10 4.45
N PHE A 69 -2.58 -2.84 4.09
CA PHE A 69 -2.11 -1.83 5.03
C PHE A 69 -3.04 -1.70 6.25
N LEU A 70 -4.35 -1.61 6.01
CA LEU A 70 -5.35 -1.53 7.07
C LEU A 70 -5.26 -2.74 8.03
N ALA A 71 -5.18 -3.95 7.47
CA ALA A 71 -5.08 -5.18 8.25
C ALA A 71 -3.79 -5.26 9.06
N GLU A 72 -2.67 -4.83 8.49
CA GLU A 72 -1.38 -4.76 9.18
C GLU A 72 -1.39 -3.74 10.31
N GLN A 73 -1.96 -2.55 10.10
CA GLN A 73 -2.02 -1.51 11.13
C GLN A 73 -2.94 -1.90 12.29
N VAL A 74 -4.11 -2.46 11.99
CA VAL A 74 -5.10 -2.83 13.01
C VAL A 74 -4.69 -4.13 13.72
N GLY A 75 -4.22 -5.12 12.98
CA GLY A 75 -3.88 -6.44 13.53
C GLY A 75 -2.52 -6.50 14.23
N GLY A 76 -1.54 -5.69 13.78
CA GLY A 76 -0.17 -5.71 14.28
C GLY A 76 0.47 -7.10 14.16
N ASP A 77 1.21 -7.51 15.18
CA ASP A 77 1.88 -8.81 15.24
C ASP A 77 0.92 -10.00 15.41
N LEU A 78 -0.36 -9.76 15.63
CA LEU A 78 -1.38 -10.79 15.84
C LEU A 78 -2.01 -11.30 14.53
N VAL A 79 -1.67 -10.72 13.38
CA VAL A 79 -2.18 -11.12 12.07
C VAL A 79 -1.05 -11.51 11.12
N THR A 80 -1.38 -12.37 10.17
CA THR A 80 -0.55 -12.62 8.98
C THR A 80 -1.34 -12.17 7.76
N VAL A 81 -0.87 -11.14 7.06
CA VAL A 81 -1.60 -10.55 5.93
C VAL A 81 -1.08 -11.08 4.60
N THR A 82 -1.99 -11.47 3.73
CA THR A 82 -1.72 -11.83 2.33
C THR A 82 -2.44 -10.85 1.43
N ASP A 83 -1.70 -9.99 0.70
CA ASP A 83 -2.22 -9.15 -0.36
C ASP A 83 -2.41 -9.99 -1.65
N LEU A 84 -3.62 -9.95 -2.23
CA LEU A 84 -3.92 -10.66 -3.47
C LEU A 84 -3.41 -9.91 -4.70
N THR A 85 -3.28 -8.58 -4.65
CA THR A 85 -2.79 -7.79 -5.77
C THR A 85 -1.27 -7.70 -5.71
N PRO A 86 -0.53 -8.20 -6.72
CA PRO A 86 0.92 -8.12 -6.73
C PRO A 86 1.41 -6.67 -6.70
N ALA A 87 2.58 -6.44 -6.11
CA ALA A 87 3.21 -5.12 -6.15
C ALA A 87 3.35 -4.60 -7.59
N GLY A 88 2.84 -3.40 -7.86
CA GLY A 88 2.78 -2.80 -9.18
C GLY A 88 1.74 -3.41 -10.12
N GLY A 89 0.86 -4.28 -9.61
CA GLY A 89 -0.30 -4.80 -10.34
C GLY A 89 -1.47 -3.82 -10.34
N HIS A 90 -2.34 -3.92 -11.33
CA HIS A 90 -3.59 -3.18 -11.37
C HIS A 90 -4.67 -3.91 -10.58
N ALA A 91 -5.24 -3.26 -9.57
CA ALA A 91 -6.24 -3.87 -8.71
C ALA A 91 -7.57 -4.16 -9.46
N HIS A 92 -7.95 -3.30 -10.40
CA HIS A 92 -9.19 -3.44 -11.17
C HIS A 92 -9.28 -4.74 -11.99
N ASP A 93 -8.16 -5.20 -12.58
CA ASP A 93 -8.11 -6.33 -13.51
C ASP A 93 -7.50 -7.60 -12.87
N LEU A 94 -7.60 -7.72 -11.54
CA LEU A 94 -7.03 -8.86 -10.82
C LEU A 94 -7.71 -10.17 -11.22
N GLU A 95 -6.90 -11.08 -11.80
CA GLU A 95 -7.26 -12.48 -12.05
C GLU A 95 -6.64 -13.37 -10.97
N LEU A 96 -7.46 -14.17 -10.29
CA LEU A 96 -6.98 -15.01 -9.19
C LEU A 96 -6.30 -16.29 -9.70
N SER A 97 -5.06 -16.49 -9.31
CA SER A 97 -4.37 -17.77 -9.47
C SER A 97 -4.95 -18.83 -8.52
N PRO A 98 -4.80 -20.14 -8.80
CA PRO A 98 -5.23 -21.19 -7.90
C PRO A 98 -4.66 -21.10 -6.49
N ARG A 99 -3.45 -20.52 -6.35
CA ARG A 99 -2.82 -20.30 -5.04
C ARG A 99 -3.53 -19.22 -4.25
N GLN A 100 -3.92 -18.12 -4.89
CA GLN A 100 -4.67 -17.03 -4.26
C GLN A 100 -6.07 -17.48 -3.85
N VAL A 101 -6.76 -18.26 -4.71
CA VAL A 101 -8.04 -18.88 -4.34
C VAL A 101 -7.89 -19.79 -3.13
N THR A 102 -6.79 -20.57 -3.06
CA THR A 102 -6.52 -21.42 -1.89
C THR A 102 -6.26 -20.59 -0.63
N ALA A 103 -5.49 -19.51 -0.73
CA ALA A 103 -5.24 -18.59 0.39
C ALA A 103 -6.54 -17.99 0.89
N LEU A 104 -7.39 -17.47 -0.01
CA LEU A 104 -8.68 -16.90 0.30
C LEU A 104 -9.61 -17.90 1.03
N ASN A 105 -9.65 -19.16 0.58
CA ASN A 105 -10.47 -20.19 1.21
C ASN A 105 -9.97 -20.66 2.58
N ASN A 106 -8.71 -20.45 2.89
CA ASN A 106 -8.09 -20.84 4.17
C ASN A 106 -7.96 -19.68 5.15
N ALA A 107 -8.24 -18.45 4.73
CA ALA A 107 -8.16 -17.26 5.57
C ALA A 107 -9.19 -17.30 6.71
N ASP A 108 -8.81 -16.78 7.87
CA ASP A 108 -9.74 -16.51 8.97
C ASP A 108 -10.65 -15.32 8.61
N ILE A 109 -10.09 -14.30 7.94
CA ILE A 109 -10.84 -13.13 7.44
C ILE A 109 -10.38 -12.77 6.01
N VAL A 110 -11.32 -12.46 5.13
CA VAL A 110 -11.07 -11.86 3.81
C VAL A 110 -11.61 -10.44 3.80
N VAL A 111 -10.73 -9.46 3.52
CA VAL A 111 -11.11 -8.03 3.41
C VAL A 111 -11.06 -7.62 1.95
N TYR A 112 -12.17 -7.11 1.41
CA TYR A 112 -12.32 -6.75 0.01
C TYR A 112 -13.24 -5.54 -0.16
N LEU A 113 -13.31 -4.98 -1.36
CA LEU A 113 -14.32 -4.01 -1.75
C LEU A 113 -15.29 -4.65 -2.74
N GLY A 114 -16.59 -4.50 -2.49
CA GLY A 114 -17.65 -4.95 -3.37
C GLY A 114 -17.93 -3.99 -4.52
N GLN A 115 -19.16 -4.00 -5.00
CA GLN A 115 -19.68 -3.13 -6.07
C GLN A 115 -18.99 -3.29 -7.45
N GLY A 116 -18.37 -4.46 -7.69
CA GLY A 116 -17.79 -4.79 -8.99
C GLY A 116 -16.37 -4.27 -9.17
N PHE A 117 -15.69 -3.86 -8.11
CA PHE A 117 -14.30 -3.40 -8.20
C PHE A 117 -13.34 -4.52 -8.63
N GLN A 118 -13.40 -5.66 -7.95
CA GLN A 118 -12.60 -6.85 -8.26
C GLN A 118 -13.53 -8.07 -8.44
N PRO A 119 -14.17 -8.27 -9.61
CA PRO A 119 -15.19 -9.30 -9.80
C PRO A 119 -14.71 -10.73 -9.53
N ALA A 120 -13.40 -11.01 -9.77
CA ALA A 120 -12.80 -12.31 -9.49
C ALA A 120 -12.73 -12.57 -7.96
N VAL A 121 -12.37 -11.54 -7.17
CA VAL A 121 -12.35 -11.63 -5.69
C VAL A 121 -13.75 -11.79 -5.15
N GLU A 122 -14.71 -10.95 -5.58
CA GLU A 122 -16.12 -11.04 -5.16
C GLU A 122 -16.71 -12.42 -5.44
N THR A 123 -16.44 -12.97 -6.64
CA THR A 123 -16.87 -14.32 -7.00
C THR A 123 -16.26 -15.39 -6.11
N ALA A 124 -14.97 -15.27 -5.79
CA ALA A 124 -14.28 -16.22 -4.91
C ALA A 124 -14.78 -16.13 -3.47
N VAL A 125 -15.03 -14.93 -2.95
CA VAL A 125 -15.60 -14.70 -1.62
C VAL A 125 -16.98 -15.35 -1.50
N LEU A 126 -17.86 -15.20 -2.50
CA LEU A 126 -19.20 -15.81 -2.51
C LEU A 126 -19.16 -17.36 -2.50
N GLN A 127 -18.05 -17.97 -2.92
CA GLN A 127 -17.85 -19.41 -2.95
C GLN A 127 -17.05 -19.93 -1.74
N SER A 128 -16.49 -19.02 -0.94
CA SER A 128 -15.70 -19.34 0.24
C SER A 128 -16.59 -19.52 1.48
N SER A 129 -16.06 -20.23 2.48
CA SER A 129 -16.60 -20.31 3.83
C SER A 129 -15.88 -19.42 4.83
N SER A 130 -14.85 -18.69 4.40
CA SER A 130 -14.10 -17.74 5.22
C SER A 130 -14.99 -16.57 5.65
N THR A 131 -14.73 -16.01 6.83
CA THR A 131 -15.37 -14.74 7.21
C THR A 131 -14.92 -13.66 6.22
N SER A 132 -15.86 -12.85 5.74
CA SER A 132 -15.53 -11.79 4.78
C SER A 132 -16.09 -10.45 5.23
N MET A 133 -15.29 -9.41 4.98
CA MET A 133 -15.61 -8.01 5.24
C MET A 133 -15.59 -7.24 3.92
N ASP A 134 -16.76 -6.80 3.46
CA ASP A 134 -16.87 -5.85 2.35
C ASP A 134 -16.73 -4.42 2.90
N GLY A 135 -15.61 -3.77 2.62
CA GLY A 135 -15.33 -2.41 3.10
C GLY A 135 -16.34 -1.38 2.62
N MET A 136 -16.94 -1.56 1.44
CA MET A 136 -17.97 -0.64 0.92
C MET A 136 -19.22 -0.56 1.80
N THR A 137 -19.49 -1.58 2.64
CA THR A 137 -20.63 -1.57 3.57
C THR A 137 -20.46 -0.66 4.78
N PHE A 138 -19.26 -0.14 4.99
CA PHE A 138 -18.93 0.79 6.09
C PHE A 138 -18.73 2.24 5.61
N VAL A 139 -18.93 2.48 4.32
CA VAL A 139 -18.97 3.83 3.74
C VAL A 139 -20.31 4.47 4.08
N ASP A 140 -20.28 5.73 4.53
CA ASP A 140 -21.49 6.49 4.80
C ASP A 140 -22.34 6.62 3.52
N ASP A 141 -23.62 6.32 3.60
CA ASP A 141 -24.56 6.43 2.47
C ASP A 141 -24.61 7.84 1.85
N GLU A 142 -24.36 8.89 2.66
CA GLU A 142 -24.33 10.28 2.19
C GLU A 142 -23.09 10.61 1.36
N VAL A 143 -22.02 9.83 1.53
CA VAL A 143 -20.73 10.00 0.84
C VAL A 143 -20.58 9.01 -0.32
N LEU A 144 -21.38 7.93 -0.31
CA LEU A 144 -21.25 6.85 -1.28
C LEU A 144 -21.41 7.34 -2.73
N LEU A 145 -20.34 7.25 -3.51
CA LEU A 145 -20.32 7.62 -4.93
C LEU A 145 -20.64 6.39 -5.79
N SER A 146 -21.83 6.40 -6.42
CA SER A 146 -22.29 5.26 -7.22
C SER A 146 -21.35 4.92 -8.37
N GLY A 147 -20.76 3.73 -8.36
CA GLY A 147 -19.88 3.22 -9.41
C GLY A 147 -18.42 3.67 -9.28
N ASP A 148 -18.07 4.38 -8.21
CA ASP A 148 -16.70 4.73 -7.88
C ASP A 148 -16.22 3.83 -6.72
N PRO A 149 -15.21 2.96 -6.93
CA PRO A 149 -14.70 2.10 -5.89
C PRO A 149 -13.60 2.74 -5.01
N HIS A 150 -13.06 3.92 -5.39
CA HIS A 150 -11.83 4.50 -4.85
C HIS A 150 -11.99 5.15 -3.46
N VAL A 151 -12.82 4.53 -2.62
CA VAL A 151 -13.16 5.00 -1.27
C VAL A 151 -11.96 5.15 -0.35
N TRP A 152 -10.92 4.38 -0.56
CA TRP A 152 -9.69 4.40 0.25
C TRP A 152 -8.88 5.70 0.12
N LEU A 153 -9.21 6.57 -0.84
CA LEU A 153 -8.59 7.89 -0.97
C LEU A 153 -9.25 8.98 -0.12
N ASP A 154 -10.28 8.61 0.66
CA ASP A 154 -10.89 9.43 1.69
C ASP A 154 -10.44 8.91 3.08
N PRO A 155 -9.66 9.70 3.84
CA PRO A 155 -9.15 9.28 5.15
C PRO A 155 -10.25 8.94 6.17
N GLU A 156 -11.39 9.62 6.15
CA GLU A 156 -12.50 9.34 7.06
C GLU A 156 -13.13 7.96 6.78
N GLN A 157 -13.30 7.61 5.49
CA GLN A 157 -13.85 6.31 5.11
C GLN A 157 -12.86 5.18 5.42
N MET A 158 -11.56 5.42 5.21
CA MET A 158 -10.52 4.46 5.56
C MET A 158 -10.49 4.21 7.07
N ALA A 159 -10.67 5.24 7.89
CA ALA A 159 -10.76 5.10 9.34
C ALA A 159 -12.01 4.29 9.76
N ALA A 160 -13.15 4.51 9.11
CA ALA A 160 -14.37 3.74 9.38
C ALA A 160 -14.19 2.25 9.04
N MET A 161 -13.52 1.93 7.93
CA MET A 161 -13.16 0.56 7.59
C MET A 161 -12.19 -0.05 8.61
N GLY A 162 -11.26 0.74 9.16
CA GLY A 162 -10.33 0.30 10.20
C GLY A 162 -11.02 -0.10 11.49
N ASP A 163 -11.98 0.70 11.94
CA ASP A 163 -12.79 0.38 13.12
C ASP A 163 -13.60 -0.90 12.91
N ALA A 164 -14.23 -1.04 11.74
CA ALA A 164 -14.99 -2.24 11.40
C ALA A 164 -14.10 -3.50 11.36
N LEU A 165 -12.89 -3.38 10.83
CA LEU A 165 -11.94 -4.50 10.82
C LEU A 165 -11.50 -4.88 12.24
N ALA A 166 -11.27 -3.91 13.12
CA ALA A 166 -10.94 -4.18 14.52
C ALA A 166 -12.06 -4.97 15.24
N GLU A 167 -13.33 -4.65 14.98
CA GLU A 167 -14.46 -5.40 15.50
C GLU A 167 -14.50 -6.84 14.97
N GLN A 168 -14.16 -7.05 13.69
CA GLN A 168 -14.09 -8.39 13.10
C GLN A 168 -12.93 -9.21 13.70
N LEU A 169 -11.75 -8.62 13.85
CA LEU A 169 -10.60 -9.26 14.48
C LEU A 169 -10.89 -9.61 15.95
N ALA A 170 -11.51 -8.69 16.69
CA ALA A 170 -11.95 -8.92 18.06
C ALA A 170 -12.99 -10.05 18.19
N ALA A 171 -13.83 -10.26 17.16
CA ALA A 171 -14.78 -11.37 17.15
C ALA A 171 -14.08 -12.73 16.89
N VAL A 172 -12.99 -12.75 16.12
CA VAL A 172 -12.17 -13.95 15.86
C VAL A 172 -11.28 -14.27 17.05
N ASP A 173 -10.65 -13.25 17.64
CA ASP A 173 -9.78 -13.38 18.81
C ASP A 173 -10.21 -12.41 19.93
N PRO A 174 -11.19 -12.80 20.76
CA PRO A 174 -11.66 -11.95 21.86
C PRO A 174 -10.64 -11.69 22.97
N GLU A 175 -9.58 -12.50 23.05
CA GLU A 175 -8.53 -12.32 24.06
C GLU A 175 -7.69 -11.08 23.78
N HIS A 176 -7.50 -10.74 22.50
CA HIS A 176 -6.75 -9.57 22.04
C HIS A 176 -7.63 -8.42 21.54
N ALA A 177 -8.95 -8.45 21.82
CA ALA A 177 -9.88 -7.42 21.36
C ALA A 177 -9.43 -5.98 21.67
N ASP A 178 -8.94 -5.73 22.90
CA ASP A 178 -8.47 -4.41 23.32
C ASP A 178 -7.27 -3.92 22.48
N VAL A 179 -6.42 -4.83 21.99
CA VAL A 179 -5.26 -4.49 21.15
C VAL A 179 -5.75 -4.01 19.78
N PHE A 180 -6.64 -4.76 19.13
CA PHE A 180 -7.18 -4.38 17.82
C PHE A 180 -7.93 -3.04 17.87
N LEU A 181 -8.78 -2.86 18.87
CA LEU A 181 -9.51 -1.59 19.05
C LEU A 181 -8.56 -0.41 19.33
N SER A 182 -7.51 -0.62 20.12
CA SER A 182 -6.50 0.41 20.39
C SER A 182 -5.70 0.77 19.13
N ASN A 183 -5.32 -0.22 18.32
CA ASN A 183 -4.60 0.00 17.08
C ASN A 183 -5.46 0.76 16.07
N ALA A 184 -6.74 0.38 15.90
CA ALA A 184 -7.68 1.09 15.04
C ALA A 184 -7.86 2.54 15.50
N ALA A 185 -7.99 2.79 16.81
CA ALA A 185 -8.09 4.14 17.34
C ALA A 185 -6.83 4.98 17.09
N SER A 186 -5.65 4.37 17.14
CA SER A 186 -4.39 5.03 16.79
C SER A 186 -4.35 5.41 15.30
N LEU A 187 -4.67 4.46 14.42
CA LEU A 187 -4.73 4.69 12.97
C LEU A 187 -5.77 5.77 12.62
N ARG A 188 -6.95 5.73 13.26
CA ARG A 188 -7.97 6.78 13.09
C ARG A 188 -7.41 8.15 13.42
N GLY A 189 -6.68 8.31 14.53
CA GLY A 189 -6.08 9.59 14.92
C GLY A 189 -5.10 10.12 13.87
N GLU A 190 -4.30 9.24 13.23
CA GLU A 190 -3.38 9.62 12.16
C GLU A 190 -4.11 10.00 10.86
N LEU A 191 -5.21 9.32 10.54
CA LEU A 191 -6.05 9.63 9.38
C LEU A 191 -6.82 10.94 9.58
N GLU A 192 -7.34 11.21 10.78
CA GLU A 192 -7.98 12.49 11.14
C GLU A 192 -7.00 13.67 11.06
N GLU A 193 -5.73 13.48 11.44
CA GLU A 193 -4.69 14.51 11.28
C GLU A 193 -4.43 14.81 9.79
N ILE A 194 -4.40 13.77 8.95
CA ILE A 194 -4.25 13.91 7.50
C ILE A 194 -5.47 14.63 6.91
N ASP A 195 -6.68 14.21 7.27
CA ASP A 195 -7.93 14.83 6.82
C ASP A 195 -7.97 16.33 7.15
N GLU A 196 -7.66 16.71 8.39
CA GLU A 196 -7.59 18.12 8.78
C GLU A 196 -6.50 18.87 7.99
N GLY A 197 -5.36 18.21 7.70
CA GLY A 197 -4.33 18.76 6.81
C GLY A 197 -4.87 19.11 5.42
N TYR A 198 -5.65 18.21 4.83
CA TYR A 198 -6.32 18.44 3.54
C TYR A 198 -7.35 19.56 3.63
N ARG A 199 -8.22 19.56 4.65
CA ARG A 199 -9.25 20.62 4.86
C ARG A 199 -8.63 22.00 4.97
N VAL A 200 -7.57 22.13 5.75
CA VAL A 200 -6.87 23.41 5.94
C VAL A 200 -6.17 23.85 4.65
N ALA A 201 -5.40 22.96 4.03
CA ALA A 201 -4.58 23.29 2.88
C ALA A 201 -5.42 23.58 1.61
N LEU A 202 -6.57 22.93 1.46
CA LEU A 202 -7.45 23.07 0.29
C LEU A 202 -8.66 23.97 0.53
N SER A 203 -8.76 24.64 1.68
CA SER A 203 -9.89 25.49 2.04
C SER A 203 -10.21 26.58 1.01
N GLU A 204 -9.18 27.14 0.37
CA GLU A 204 -9.33 28.15 -0.68
C GLU A 204 -9.56 27.54 -2.08
N CYS A 205 -9.57 26.21 -2.19
CA CYS A 205 -9.73 25.47 -3.43
C CYS A 205 -11.17 25.00 -3.71
N THR A 206 -12.13 25.33 -2.86
CA THR A 206 -13.53 24.86 -3.02
C THR A 206 -14.08 25.23 -4.40
N GLY A 207 -14.57 24.21 -5.13
CA GLY A 207 -15.08 24.35 -6.49
C GLY A 207 -14.03 24.39 -7.59
N VAL A 208 -12.73 24.32 -7.24
CA VAL A 208 -11.66 24.24 -8.22
C VAL A 208 -11.66 22.88 -8.90
N SER A 209 -11.51 22.88 -10.22
CA SER A 209 -11.42 21.66 -11.02
C SER A 209 -9.97 21.25 -11.20
N PHE A 210 -9.70 19.95 -11.13
CA PHE A 210 -8.41 19.36 -11.46
C PHE A 210 -8.58 18.20 -12.44
N VAL A 211 -7.58 18.02 -13.28
CA VAL A 211 -7.61 17.00 -14.34
C VAL A 211 -6.70 15.84 -13.92
N THR A 212 -7.21 14.63 -14.03
CA THR A 212 -6.47 13.39 -13.71
C THR A 212 -6.40 12.45 -14.90
N SER A 213 -5.44 11.55 -14.95
CA SER A 213 -5.36 10.53 -15.99
C SER A 213 -6.60 9.64 -16.02
N HIS A 214 -7.06 9.14 -14.87
CA HIS A 214 -8.35 8.47 -14.72
C HIS A 214 -9.14 8.97 -13.50
N GLU A 215 -10.39 8.54 -13.34
CA GLU A 215 -11.32 9.05 -12.33
C GLU A 215 -11.20 8.29 -11.00
N ALA A 216 -10.01 8.30 -10.36
CA ALA A 216 -9.78 7.64 -9.07
C ALA A 216 -10.03 8.52 -7.85
N PHE A 217 -10.05 9.84 -7.99
CA PHE A 217 -10.01 10.76 -6.85
C PHE A 217 -11.38 11.35 -6.51
N GLY A 218 -12.47 10.66 -6.87
CA GLY A 218 -13.84 11.13 -6.67
C GLY A 218 -14.18 11.35 -5.20
N TYR A 219 -13.87 10.39 -4.32
CA TYR A 219 -14.10 10.50 -2.88
C TYR A 219 -13.29 11.63 -2.25
N MET A 220 -12.00 11.73 -2.56
CA MET A 220 -11.15 12.83 -2.12
C MET A 220 -11.69 14.19 -2.61
N ALA A 221 -12.07 14.28 -3.88
CA ALA A 221 -12.64 15.51 -4.42
C ALA A 221 -13.93 15.90 -3.70
N HIS A 222 -14.80 14.91 -3.40
CA HIS A 222 -16.03 15.12 -2.64
C HIS A 222 -15.74 15.64 -1.22
N ALA A 223 -14.81 14.99 -0.49
CA ALA A 223 -14.48 15.34 0.88
C ALA A 223 -13.95 16.78 1.02
N TYR A 224 -13.21 17.28 0.03
CA TYR A 224 -12.57 18.61 0.10
C TYR A 224 -13.17 19.65 -0.85
N GLY A 225 -14.33 19.36 -1.43
CA GLY A 225 -15.07 20.32 -2.27
C GLY A 225 -14.40 20.66 -3.59
N LEU A 226 -13.60 19.75 -4.14
CA LEU A 226 -12.96 19.85 -5.45
C LEU A 226 -13.85 19.23 -6.55
N ASN A 227 -13.52 19.52 -7.81
CA ASN A 227 -14.16 18.88 -8.97
C ASN A 227 -13.13 18.08 -9.77
N GLN A 228 -13.20 16.76 -9.75
CA GLN A 228 -12.38 15.91 -10.58
C GLN A 228 -12.90 15.84 -12.02
N VAL A 229 -11.97 15.84 -12.99
CA VAL A 229 -12.25 15.57 -14.41
C VAL A 229 -11.21 14.57 -14.92
N GLY A 230 -11.60 13.32 -15.13
CA GLY A 230 -10.71 12.31 -15.69
C GLY A 230 -10.52 12.43 -17.20
N VAL A 231 -9.30 12.22 -17.68
CA VAL A 231 -9.02 12.06 -19.12
C VAL A 231 -9.65 10.76 -19.62
N MET A 232 -9.42 9.70 -18.87
CA MET A 232 -10.10 8.41 -19.00
C MET A 232 -11.20 8.34 -17.93
N GLY A 233 -12.13 7.38 -18.03
CA GLY A 233 -13.10 7.12 -16.96
C GLY A 233 -12.46 6.40 -15.77
N MET A 234 -13.25 5.53 -15.13
CA MET A 234 -12.82 4.72 -13.98
C MET A 234 -11.77 3.64 -14.33
N ASN A 235 -11.60 3.30 -15.61
CA ASN A 235 -10.61 2.31 -16.03
C ASN A 235 -9.32 3.00 -16.48
N PRO A 236 -8.19 2.82 -15.76
CA PRO A 236 -6.91 3.45 -16.07
C PRO A 236 -6.30 2.97 -17.40
N ASP A 237 -6.62 1.76 -17.88
CA ASP A 237 -6.07 1.18 -19.09
C ASP A 237 -6.78 1.65 -20.38
N ALA A 238 -7.82 2.47 -20.27
CA ALA A 238 -8.56 2.98 -21.41
C ALA A 238 -7.74 4.05 -22.15
N GLU A 239 -7.68 3.97 -23.49
CA GLU A 239 -7.11 5.06 -24.30
C GLU A 239 -8.15 6.16 -24.55
N PRO A 240 -7.80 7.45 -24.34
CA PRO A 240 -8.74 8.53 -24.59
C PRO A 240 -9.01 8.69 -26.08
N SER A 241 -10.30 8.76 -26.44
CA SER A 241 -10.68 9.01 -27.83
C SER A 241 -10.35 10.43 -28.26
N PRO A 242 -10.14 10.70 -29.58
CA PRO A 242 -9.97 12.07 -30.07
C PRO A 242 -11.16 13.01 -29.77
N LYS A 243 -12.35 12.44 -29.56
CA LYS A 243 -13.52 13.20 -29.11
C LYS A 243 -13.35 13.63 -27.66
N ARG A 244 -12.90 12.70 -26.79
CA ARG A 244 -12.66 12.98 -25.37
C ARG A 244 -11.61 14.08 -25.18
N LEU A 245 -10.50 14.04 -25.91
CA LEU A 245 -9.47 15.07 -25.84
C LEU A 245 -10.01 16.47 -26.18
N ARG A 246 -10.86 16.60 -27.23
CA ARG A 246 -11.50 17.88 -27.54
C ARG A 246 -12.52 18.35 -26.50
N GLU A 247 -13.16 17.43 -25.79
CA GLU A 247 -14.04 17.76 -24.66
C GLU A 247 -13.22 18.27 -23.49
N LEU A 248 -12.07 17.66 -23.23
CA LEU A 248 -11.14 18.08 -22.17
C LEU A 248 -10.54 19.46 -22.44
N GLU A 249 -10.16 19.78 -23.69
CA GLU A 249 -9.71 21.13 -24.06
C GLU A 249 -10.72 22.19 -23.62
N LYS A 250 -12.02 21.94 -23.84
CA LYS A 250 -13.10 22.87 -23.42
C LYS A 250 -13.21 22.92 -21.90
N VAL A 251 -13.14 21.78 -21.22
CA VAL A 251 -13.20 21.75 -19.76
C VAL A 251 -12.02 22.51 -19.15
N VAL A 252 -10.81 22.35 -19.68
CA VAL A 252 -9.63 23.10 -19.24
C VAL A 252 -9.82 24.60 -19.46
N GLU A 253 -10.35 25.02 -20.63
CA GLU A 253 -10.66 26.44 -20.90
C GLU A 253 -11.75 27.01 -19.98
N GLU A 254 -12.80 26.22 -19.68
CA GLU A 254 -13.95 26.66 -18.86
C GLU A 254 -13.60 26.70 -17.36
N THR A 255 -12.78 25.77 -16.88
CA THR A 255 -12.45 25.62 -15.46
C THR A 255 -11.16 26.33 -15.06
N GLY A 256 -10.28 26.63 -16.02
CA GLY A 256 -8.97 27.22 -15.77
C GLY A 256 -7.99 26.22 -15.08
N ALA A 257 -8.23 24.92 -15.21
CA ALA A 257 -7.32 23.90 -14.70
C ALA A 257 -5.89 24.12 -15.25
N THR A 258 -4.89 23.99 -14.40
CA THR A 258 -3.48 24.29 -14.75
C THR A 258 -2.60 23.05 -14.81
N THR A 259 -3.05 21.95 -14.23
CA THR A 259 -2.26 20.74 -14.06
C THR A 259 -3.07 19.48 -14.42
N LEU A 260 -2.43 18.58 -15.14
CA LEU A 260 -2.89 17.22 -15.39
C LEU A 260 -2.11 16.28 -14.46
N PHE A 261 -2.80 15.61 -13.56
CA PHE A 261 -2.22 14.68 -12.62
C PHE A 261 -2.25 13.27 -13.18
N PHE A 262 -1.10 12.63 -13.16
CA PHE A 262 -0.90 11.23 -13.50
C PHE A 262 -0.62 10.40 -12.25
N GLU A 263 -0.74 9.09 -12.38
CA GLU A 263 -0.33 8.18 -11.32
C GLU A 263 1.20 8.16 -11.22
N ALA A 264 1.73 8.23 -10.01
CA ALA A 264 3.18 8.37 -9.79
C ALA A 264 4.01 7.20 -10.39
N GLN A 265 3.37 6.06 -10.66
CA GLN A 265 4.03 4.87 -11.22
C GLN A 265 4.19 4.87 -12.74
N THR A 266 3.56 5.77 -13.46
CA THR A 266 3.45 5.69 -14.93
C THR A 266 4.21 6.76 -15.71
N ALA A 267 5.02 7.59 -15.05
CA ALA A 267 5.74 8.71 -15.70
C ALA A 267 6.38 8.30 -17.04
N SER A 268 5.82 8.75 -18.14
CA SER A 268 6.23 8.41 -19.50
C SER A 268 6.21 9.62 -20.44
N ASP A 269 6.93 9.51 -21.57
CA ASP A 269 6.86 10.49 -22.67
C ASP A 269 5.42 10.75 -23.15
N THR A 270 4.51 9.80 -22.93
CA THR A 270 3.09 9.90 -23.31
C THR A 270 2.34 10.90 -22.42
N GLU A 271 2.62 10.93 -21.13
CA GLU A 271 2.03 11.87 -20.18
C GLU A 271 2.39 13.30 -20.51
N GLN A 272 3.69 13.55 -20.74
CA GLN A 272 4.12 14.89 -21.15
C GLN A 272 3.45 15.35 -22.44
N LYS A 273 3.34 14.47 -23.45
CA LYS A 273 2.65 14.80 -24.70
C LYS A 273 1.17 15.10 -24.51
N MET A 274 0.52 14.40 -23.59
CA MET A 274 -0.89 14.61 -23.27
C MET A 274 -1.08 15.95 -22.55
N ALA A 275 -0.25 16.26 -21.56
CA ALA A 275 -0.26 17.52 -20.85
C ALA A 275 0.03 18.70 -21.82
N ASP A 276 1.03 18.56 -22.70
CA ASP A 276 1.37 19.55 -23.72
C ASP A 276 0.18 19.81 -24.70
N ALA A 277 -0.51 18.74 -25.11
CA ALA A 277 -1.68 18.85 -25.98
C ALA A 277 -2.84 19.64 -25.34
N LEU A 278 -2.97 19.55 -24.02
CA LEU A 278 -3.97 20.28 -23.24
C LEU A 278 -3.43 21.62 -22.66
N SER A 279 -2.18 21.96 -22.92
CA SER A 279 -1.50 23.13 -22.36
C SER A 279 -1.46 23.13 -20.82
N LEU A 280 -1.36 21.95 -20.20
CA LEU A 280 -1.30 21.74 -18.75
C LEU A 280 0.11 21.41 -18.30
N LYS A 281 0.40 21.64 -17.02
CA LYS A 281 1.59 21.11 -16.34
C LYS A 281 1.36 19.64 -16.02
N VAL A 282 2.44 18.87 -15.85
CA VAL A 282 2.39 17.51 -15.30
C VAL A 282 2.46 17.59 -13.78
N GLY A 283 1.53 16.92 -13.12
CA GLY A 283 1.56 16.62 -11.70
C GLY A 283 1.45 15.11 -11.47
N HIS A 284 1.65 14.65 -10.24
CA HIS A 284 1.54 13.25 -9.89
C HIS A 284 0.69 13.08 -8.62
N LEU A 285 -0.18 12.07 -8.63
CA LEU A 285 -0.95 11.61 -7.48
C LEU A 285 -0.87 10.09 -7.39
N GLU A 286 -0.67 9.57 -6.19
CA GLU A 286 -0.73 8.13 -5.92
C GLU A 286 -2.20 7.70 -5.80
N THR A 287 -2.63 6.73 -6.60
CA THR A 287 -3.95 6.10 -6.47
C THR A 287 -4.00 5.09 -5.34
N LEU A 288 -2.82 4.65 -4.88
CA LEU A 288 -2.67 3.68 -3.79
C LEU A 288 -3.31 2.31 -4.04
N GLU A 289 -3.63 1.97 -5.28
CA GLU A 289 -4.07 0.62 -5.64
C GLU A 289 -3.01 -0.46 -5.39
N SER A 290 -1.75 -0.06 -5.36
CA SER A 290 -0.60 -0.84 -4.92
C SER A 290 0.29 -0.02 -3.99
N ALA A 291 1.29 -0.66 -3.37
CA ALA A 291 2.22 0.03 -2.46
C ALA A 291 2.85 1.26 -3.16
N PRO A 292 2.89 2.41 -2.49
CA PRO A 292 3.37 3.65 -3.09
C PRO A 292 4.85 3.59 -3.43
N THR A 293 5.24 4.40 -4.41
CA THR A 293 6.65 4.57 -4.79
C THR A 293 7.23 5.92 -4.34
N SER A 294 6.37 6.85 -3.97
CA SER A 294 6.70 8.22 -3.57
C SER A 294 6.84 8.40 -2.06
N ALA A 295 6.47 7.40 -1.27
CA ALA A 295 6.47 7.42 0.20
C ALA A 295 6.72 6.02 0.77
N ASP A 296 6.99 5.95 2.08
CA ASP A 296 7.28 4.69 2.77
C ASP A 296 6.02 3.84 2.96
N ASP A 297 4.86 4.47 3.11
CA ASP A 297 3.58 3.81 3.36
C ASP A 297 2.36 4.59 2.82
N TYR A 298 1.18 4.07 3.09
CA TYR A 298 -0.11 4.65 2.71
C TYR A 298 -0.31 6.06 3.29
N LEU A 299 -0.03 6.28 4.58
CA LEU A 299 -0.20 7.59 5.23
C LEU A 299 0.77 8.63 4.68
N GLY A 300 2.01 8.21 4.42
CA GLY A 300 3.02 9.03 3.76
C GLY A 300 2.59 9.44 2.36
N ALA A 301 2.01 8.53 1.59
CA ALA A 301 1.55 8.81 0.24
C ALA A 301 0.33 9.76 0.20
N LEU A 302 -0.59 9.67 1.15
CA LEU A 302 -1.66 10.67 1.29
C LEU A 302 -1.08 12.07 1.54
N ARG A 303 -0.04 12.20 2.38
CA ARG A 303 0.64 13.49 2.61
C ARG A 303 1.35 14.00 1.35
N VAL A 304 1.97 13.12 0.58
CA VAL A 304 2.57 13.48 -0.73
C VAL A 304 1.50 13.95 -1.71
N ASN A 305 0.35 13.27 -1.78
CA ASN A 305 -0.79 13.69 -2.60
C ASN A 305 -1.27 15.09 -2.22
N LEU A 306 -1.35 15.40 -0.94
CA LEU A 306 -1.73 16.75 -0.47
C LEU A 306 -0.78 17.83 -0.99
N GLU A 307 0.54 17.61 -0.88
CA GLU A 307 1.53 18.57 -1.39
C GLU A 307 1.43 18.73 -2.91
N SER A 308 1.26 17.63 -3.65
CA SER A 308 1.07 17.67 -5.11
C SER A 308 -0.17 18.47 -5.51
N LEU A 309 -1.29 18.32 -4.78
CA LEU A 309 -2.50 19.10 -5.00
C LEU A 309 -2.28 20.59 -4.71
N ARG A 310 -1.63 20.93 -3.59
CA ARG A 310 -1.31 22.32 -3.25
C ARG A 310 -0.48 23.01 -4.34
N GLU A 311 0.52 22.31 -4.88
CA GLU A 311 1.39 22.84 -5.95
C GLU A 311 0.63 22.95 -7.28
N GLY A 312 -0.21 21.96 -7.58
CA GLY A 312 -0.86 21.85 -8.87
C GLY A 312 -2.14 22.65 -9.02
N LEU A 313 -2.90 22.89 -7.93
CA LEU A 313 -4.16 23.62 -7.98
C LEU A 313 -4.02 25.14 -7.92
N ASP A 314 -2.88 25.65 -7.41
CA ASP A 314 -2.56 27.09 -7.33
C ASP A 314 -3.68 27.95 -6.67
N CYS A 315 -4.37 27.41 -5.66
CA CYS A 315 -5.54 28.03 -5.03
C CYS A 315 -5.22 29.17 -4.05
N ALA A 316 -4.02 29.20 -3.52
CA ALA A 316 -3.58 30.20 -2.56
C ALA A 316 -2.66 31.22 -3.23
N LYS A 317 -3.21 32.34 -3.69
CA LYS A 317 -2.47 33.58 -3.98
C LYS A 317 -3.14 34.78 -3.39
#